data_e0fb403bf837c18c94db272d3e0ee57d
#
_entry.id   e0fb403bf837c18c94db272d3e0ee57d
#
_cell.length_a   1.000
_cell.length_b   1.000
_cell.length_c   1.000
_cell.angle_alpha   90.00
_cell.angle_beta   90.00
_cell.angle_gamma   90.00
#
_symmetry.space_group_name_H-M   'P 1'
#
loop_
_entity.id
_entity.type
_entity.pdbx_description
1 polymer ?
#
loop_
_entity_poly.entity_id
_entity_poly.type
_entity_poly.pdbx_seq_one_letter_code
_entity_poly.pdbx_strand_id
1 'polypeptide(L)'
;MAVQRDKPYGEQNFLVDLGDGLTDEPDGAFSEVSGLDSWVDVVEYRTGGDRDSSPTKITGLARVGDVTLKRGIIGTLRLYRWFNDVRNGDQGAVRTVTITLLAEDRTPVLVWKLLRARPVRYLAGPFHAEGCDVAMEELVLAYERLEME
;
A
#
# COMPACT_ATOMS: atom_id res chain seq x y z
N MET A 1 -0.07 7.79 -15.20
CA MET A 1 -0.52 7.44 -16.57
C MET A 1 -0.03 6.04 -16.92
N ALA A 2 -0.94 5.13 -17.16
CA ALA A 2 -0.60 3.74 -17.47
C ALA A 2 0.00 3.61 -18.87
N VAL A 3 1.08 2.83 -18.99
CA VAL A 3 1.73 2.53 -20.27
C VAL A 3 1.56 1.06 -20.60
N GLN A 4 0.77 0.76 -21.60
CA GLN A 4 0.47 -0.60 -22.03
C GLN A 4 1.55 -1.15 -22.96
N ARG A 5 1.89 -2.43 -22.79
CA ARG A 5 2.73 -3.19 -23.73
C ARG A 5 2.29 -4.67 -23.73
N ASP A 6 2.76 -5.43 -24.72
CA ASP A 6 2.37 -6.84 -24.85
C ASP A 6 3.02 -7.73 -23.79
N LYS A 7 4.23 -7.42 -23.36
CA LYS A 7 4.98 -8.20 -22.38
C LYS A 7 4.78 -7.62 -20.98
N PRO A 8 4.46 -8.44 -19.96
CA PRO A 8 4.31 -7.96 -18.59
C PRO A 8 5.57 -7.28 -18.05
N TYR A 9 5.36 -6.32 -17.16
CA TYR A 9 6.45 -5.65 -16.46
C TYR A 9 6.98 -6.51 -15.30
N GLY A 10 8.27 -6.34 -15.00
CA GLY A 10 8.87 -6.96 -13.83
C GLY A 10 8.44 -6.27 -12.53
N GLU A 11 8.47 -7.00 -11.43
CA GLU A 11 8.06 -6.48 -10.11
C GLU A 11 9.18 -5.77 -9.35
N GLN A 12 10.40 -5.82 -9.83
CA GLN A 12 11.59 -5.45 -9.07
C GLN A 12 11.93 -3.95 -9.08
N ASN A 13 11.31 -3.17 -9.97
CA ASN A 13 11.57 -1.75 -10.09
C ASN A 13 10.33 -0.95 -9.71
N PHE A 14 10.38 -0.34 -8.54
CA PHE A 14 9.28 0.51 -8.06
C PHE A 14 9.83 1.62 -7.16
N LEU A 15 9.06 2.69 -7.05
CA LEU A 15 9.34 3.82 -6.16
C LEU A 15 8.17 4.02 -5.21
N VAL A 16 8.48 4.43 -3.98
CA VAL A 16 7.46 4.77 -2.98
C VAL A 16 7.68 6.21 -2.53
N ASP A 17 6.66 7.04 -2.68
CA ASP A 17 6.63 8.41 -2.18
C ASP A 17 5.63 8.49 -1.02
N LEU A 18 6.14 8.76 0.18
CA LEU A 18 5.32 8.85 1.39
C LEU A 18 4.65 10.22 1.56
N GLY A 19 4.53 10.99 0.49
CA GLY A 19 3.93 12.31 0.52
C GLY A 19 4.92 13.44 0.81
N ASP A 20 6.20 13.14 0.84
CA ASP A 20 7.27 14.10 1.10
C ASP A 20 8.21 14.31 -0.11
N GLY A 21 7.98 13.61 -1.21
CA GLY A 21 8.77 13.70 -2.43
C GLY A 21 10.14 13.03 -2.39
N LEU A 22 10.48 12.33 -1.32
CA LEU A 22 11.79 11.71 -1.12
C LEU A 22 11.81 10.26 -1.63
N THR A 23 11.73 10.08 -2.95
CA THR A 23 11.72 8.76 -3.58
C THR A 23 13.12 8.21 -3.82
N ASP A 24 14.09 9.07 -4.10
CA ASP A 24 15.46 8.70 -4.45
C ASP A 24 16.40 8.65 -3.23
N GLU A 25 15.93 9.12 -2.09
CA GLU A 25 16.68 9.08 -0.84
C GLU A 25 16.61 7.68 -0.22
N PRO A 26 17.62 7.27 0.56
CA PRO A 26 17.55 5.99 1.27
C PRO A 26 16.28 5.80 2.10
N ASP A 27 15.74 6.90 2.62
CA ASP A 27 14.51 6.88 3.41
C ASP A 27 13.27 6.49 2.59
N GLY A 28 13.29 6.69 1.28
CA GLY A 28 12.23 6.30 0.37
C GLY A 28 12.43 4.95 -0.29
N ALA A 29 13.52 4.26 0.01
CA ALA A 29 13.85 2.98 -0.61
C ALA A 29 13.23 1.82 0.16
N PHE A 30 12.29 1.13 -0.46
CA PHE A 30 11.62 -0.04 0.11
C PHE A 30 11.96 -1.28 -0.70
N SER A 31 12.07 -2.42 -0.01
CA SER A 31 12.37 -3.71 -0.65
C SER A 31 11.10 -4.46 -1.05
N GLU A 32 9.99 -4.17 -0.40
CA GLU A 32 8.73 -4.86 -0.67
C GLU A 32 7.54 -3.94 -0.41
N VAL A 33 6.55 -4.02 -1.30
CA VAL A 33 5.23 -3.39 -1.15
C VAL A 33 4.20 -4.47 -1.38
N SER A 34 3.28 -4.65 -0.46
CA SER A 34 2.23 -5.66 -0.57
C SER A 34 0.90 -5.13 -0.06
N GLY A 35 -0.19 -5.75 -0.49
CA GLY A 35 -1.52 -5.41 -0.02
C GLY A 35 -2.26 -4.36 -0.84
N LEU A 36 -1.79 -4.06 -2.05
CA LEU A 36 -2.52 -3.16 -2.96
C LEU A 36 -3.78 -3.87 -3.46
N ASP A 37 -4.84 -3.73 -2.69
CA ASP A 37 -6.06 -4.50 -2.84
C ASP A 37 -7.28 -3.59 -2.70
N SER A 38 -8.27 -3.82 -3.55
CA SER A 38 -9.52 -3.06 -3.52
C SER A 38 -10.66 -3.98 -3.94
N TRP A 39 -11.76 -3.91 -3.22
CA TRP A 39 -12.94 -4.72 -3.54
C TRP A 39 -14.21 -3.98 -3.21
N VAL A 40 -15.32 -4.54 -3.65
CA VAL A 40 -16.66 -4.01 -3.39
C VAL A 40 -17.46 -5.08 -2.67
N ASP A 41 -18.09 -4.72 -1.55
CA ASP A 41 -18.98 -5.61 -0.84
C ASP A 41 -20.21 -5.91 -1.69
N VAL A 42 -20.72 -7.14 -1.62
CA VAL A 42 -21.91 -7.56 -2.32
C VAL A 42 -22.95 -8.01 -1.31
N VAL A 43 -24.15 -7.48 -1.42
CA VAL A 43 -25.31 -7.88 -0.61
C VAL A 43 -26.20 -8.75 -1.49
N GLU A 44 -26.57 -9.92 -1.00
CA GLU A 44 -27.50 -10.80 -1.71
C GLU A 44 -28.92 -10.57 -1.20
N TYR A 45 -29.84 -10.45 -2.15
CA TYR A 45 -31.25 -10.21 -1.87
C TYR A 45 -32.11 -11.12 -2.74
N ARG A 46 -33.13 -11.77 -2.13
CA ARG A 46 -34.06 -12.61 -2.83
C ARG A 46 -35.45 -12.45 -2.20
N THR A 47 -36.49 -12.29 -3.02
CA THR A 47 -37.87 -12.28 -2.54
C THR A 47 -38.45 -13.70 -2.61
N GLY A 48 -39.45 -13.99 -1.77
CA GLY A 48 -40.15 -15.26 -1.78
C GLY A 48 -40.92 -15.55 -3.07
N GLY A 49 -41.23 -14.47 -3.83
CA GLY A 49 -41.92 -14.59 -5.13
C GLY A 49 -41.00 -14.87 -6.31
N ASP A 50 -39.68 -14.86 -6.10
CA ASP A 50 -38.74 -15.15 -7.19
C ASP A 50 -38.82 -16.62 -7.61
N ARG A 51 -38.87 -16.85 -8.92
CA ARG A 51 -38.93 -18.21 -9.49
C ARG A 51 -37.60 -18.90 -9.43
N ASP A 52 -36.50 -18.14 -9.54
CA ASP A 52 -35.14 -18.68 -9.47
C ASP A 52 -34.70 -18.78 -8.02
N SER A 53 -33.86 -19.77 -7.74
CA SER A 53 -33.23 -19.93 -6.43
C SER A 53 -32.02 -19.00 -6.22
N SER A 54 -31.56 -18.35 -7.31
CA SER A 54 -30.40 -17.45 -7.26
C SER A 54 -30.80 -16.07 -6.73
N PRO A 55 -30.09 -15.54 -5.73
CA PRO A 55 -30.38 -14.20 -5.23
C PRO A 55 -29.88 -13.11 -6.17
N THR A 56 -30.52 -11.93 -6.09
CA THR A 56 -30.02 -10.72 -6.74
C THR A 56 -28.87 -10.17 -5.93
N LYS A 57 -27.79 -9.78 -6.62
CA LYS A 57 -26.61 -9.19 -5.98
C LYS A 57 -26.65 -7.68 -6.08
N ILE A 58 -26.52 -7.03 -4.93
CA ILE A 58 -26.52 -5.57 -4.82
C ILE A 58 -25.13 -5.13 -4.40
N THR A 59 -24.54 -4.21 -5.16
CA THR A 59 -23.23 -3.64 -4.86
C THR A 59 -23.30 -2.77 -3.60
N GLY A 60 -22.45 -3.07 -2.63
CA GLY A 60 -22.35 -2.34 -1.38
C GLY A 60 -21.19 -1.35 -1.36
N LEU A 61 -20.47 -1.29 -0.23
CA LEU A 61 -19.38 -0.34 -0.02
C LEU A 61 -18.11 -0.79 -0.73
N ALA A 62 -17.37 0.19 -1.25
CA ALA A 62 -16.01 -0.02 -1.73
C ALA A 62 -15.05 -0.11 -0.54
N ARG A 63 -14.13 -1.06 -0.57
CA ARG A 63 -13.16 -1.28 0.49
C ARG A 63 -11.75 -1.43 -0.07
N VAL A 64 -10.77 -1.15 0.77
CA VAL A 64 -9.35 -1.32 0.44
C VAL A 64 -8.66 -2.10 1.54
N GLY A 65 -7.65 -2.89 1.16
CA GLY A 65 -6.81 -3.59 2.12
C GLY A 65 -5.66 -2.71 2.58
N ASP A 66 -5.12 -3.01 3.75
CA ASP A 66 -3.95 -2.31 4.26
C ASP A 66 -2.71 -2.64 3.43
N VAL A 67 -1.87 -1.65 3.21
CA VAL A 67 -0.62 -1.81 2.47
C VAL A 67 0.53 -1.92 3.46
N THR A 68 1.40 -2.90 3.24
CA THR A 68 2.61 -3.12 4.03
C THR A 68 3.83 -2.71 3.21
N LEU A 69 4.61 -1.80 3.77
CA LEU A 69 5.88 -1.33 3.22
C LEU A 69 7.01 -1.93 4.05
N LYS A 70 7.96 -2.57 3.39
CA LYS A 70 9.06 -3.27 4.05
C LYS A 70 10.39 -2.76 3.53
N ARG A 71 11.34 -2.50 4.45
CA ARG A 71 12.69 -2.10 4.06
C ARG A 71 13.73 -2.55 5.07
N GLY A 72 15.01 -2.52 4.67
CA GLY A 72 16.12 -2.69 5.59
C GLY A 72 16.23 -1.50 6.53
N ILE A 73 16.65 -1.75 7.78
CA ILE A 73 16.83 -0.69 8.77
C ILE A 73 18.11 0.08 8.43
N ILE A 74 17.98 1.40 8.22
CA ILE A 74 19.10 2.28 7.90
C ILE A 74 19.37 3.32 9.01
N GLY A 75 18.67 3.22 10.14
CA GLY A 75 18.88 4.09 11.29
C GLY A 75 18.09 5.39 11.27
N THR A 76 17.18 5.57 10.32
CA THR A 76 16.29 6.74 10.31
C THR A 76 15.06 6.49 11.20
N LEU A 77 14.52 7.56 11.75
CA LEU A 77 13.32 7.52 12.58
C LEU A 77 12.06 7.98 11.82
N ARG A 78 12.14 8.20 10.52
CA ARG A 78 11.03 8.82 9.75
C ARG A 78 9.75 8.01 9.81
N LEU A 79 9.81 6.70 9.61
CA LEU A 79 8.62 5.83 9.66
C LEU A 79 8.03 5.82 11.08
N TYR A 80 8.89 5.68 12.07
CA TYR A 80 8.48 5.68 13.46
C TYR A 80 7.85 7.02 13.86
N ARG A 81 8.44 8.14 13.45
CA ARG A 81 7.92 9.47 13.77
C ARG A 81 6.54 9.70 13.18
N TRP A 82 6.32 9.28 11.94
CA TRP A 82 5.01 9.38 11.32
C TRP A 82 3.99 8.54 12.07
N PHE A 83 4.32 7.29 12.39
CA PHE A 83 3.46 6.43 13.19
C PHE A 83 3.19 7.05 14.57
N ASN A 84 4.20 7.62 15.20
CA ASN A 84 4.08 8.24 16.52
C ASN A 84 3.16 9.47 16.49
N ASP A 85 3.21 10.27 15.43
CA ASP A 85 2.30 11.41 15.26
C ASP A 85 0.85 10.94 15.20
N VAL A 86 0.57 9.89 14.45
CA VAL A 86 -0.78 9.31 14.36
C VAL A 86 -1.21 8.73 15.71
N ARG A 87 -0.33 8.02 16.37
CA ARG A 87 -0.60 7.41 17.69
C ARG A 87 -0.92 8.45 18.75
N ASN A 88 -0.30 9.62 18.67
CA ASN A 88 -0.52 10.72 19.61
C ASN A 88 -1.71 11.60 19.24
N GLY A 89 -2.50 11.23 18.23
CA GLY A 89 -3.75 11.89 17.90
C GLY A 89 -3.65 13.04 16.89
N ASP A 90 -2.55 13.15 16.14
CA ASP A 90 -2.41 14.17 15.11
C ASP A 90 -3.32 13.82 13.92
N GLN A 91 -4.44 14.52 13.81
CA GLN A 91 -5.42 14.33 12.73
C GLN A 91 -4.89 14.82 11.37
N GLY A 92 -3.86 15.66 11.38
CA GLY A 92 -3.21 16.16 10.15
C GLY A 92 -2.12 15.24 9.61
N ALA A 93 -1.84 14.12 10.26
CA ALA A 93 -0.77 13.20 9.86
C ALA A 93 -1.16 12.28 8.69
N VAL A 94 -2.28 12.50 8.02
CA VAL A 94 -2.66 11.75 6.82
C VAL A 94 -1.95 12.32 5.60
N ARG A 95 -1.53 11.43 4.70
CA ARG A 95 -0.78 11.79 3.50
C ARG A 95 -1.28 10.99 2.30
N THR A 96 -1.03 11.51 1.09
CA THR A 96 -1.19 10.72 -0.13
C THR A 96 0.12 9.99 -0.38
N VAL A 97 0.07 8.66 -0.35
CA VAL A 97 1.22 7.81 -0.66
C VAL A 97 1.13 7.37 -2.11
N THR A 98 2.21 7.52 -2.85
CA THR A 98 2.28 7.16 -4.27
C THR A 98 3.28 6.03 -4.47
N ILE A 99 2.83 4.96 -5.12
CA ILE A 99 3.67 3.82 -5.48
C ILE A 99 3.73 3.75 -7.00
N THR A 100 4.93 3.81 -7.55
CA THR A 100 5.15 3.83 -9.00
C THR A 100 5.90 2.59 -9.42
N LEU A 101 5.32 1.83 -10.36
CA LEU A 101 6.01 0.73 -11.02
C LEU A 101 6.82 1.28 -12.18
N LEU A 102 8.05 0.82 -12.32
CA LEU A 102 8.98 1.27 -13.35
C LEU A 102 9.24 0.16 -14.37
N ALA A 103 9.45 0.55 -15.62
CA ALA A 103 9.95 -0.34 -16.66
C ALA A 103 11.44 -0.67 -16.42
N GLU A 104 11.99 -1.55 -17.23
CA GLU A 104 13.40 -1.97 -17.12
C GLU A 104 14.37 -0.80 -17.32
N ASP A 105 13.99 0.21 -18.11
CA ASP A 105 14.74 1.45 -18.33
C ASP A 105 14.44 2.52 -17.27
N ARG A 106 13.68 2.17 -16.22
CA ARG A 106 13.26 3.02 -15.10
C ARG A 106 12.30 4.13 -15.48
N THR A 107 11.56 3.96 -16.59
CA THR A 107 10.48 4.87 -16.96
C THR A 107 9.22 4.51 -16.17
N PRO A 108 8.49 5.48 -15.57
CA PRO A 108 7.23 5.19 -14.88
C PRO A 108 6.18 4.62 -15.85
N VAL A 109 5.53 3.52 -15.45
CA VAL A 109 4.54 2.84 -16.31
C VAL A 109 3.17 2.71 -15.66
N LEU A 110 3.10 2.69 -14.33
CA LEU A 110 1.84 2.55 -13.62
C LEU A 110 2.00 3.14 -12.22
N VAL A 111 0.98 3.85 -11.76
CA VAL A 111 1.00 4.55 -10.48
C VAL A 111 -0.22 4.15 -9.67
N TRP A 112 0.00 3.83 -8.40
CA TRP A 112 -1.06 3.65 -7.41
C TRP A 112 -0.98 4.79 -6.40
N LYS A 113 -2.12 5.41 -6.14
CA LYS A 113 -2.23 6.46 -5.13
C LYS A 113 -3.10 5.98 -3.99
N LEU A 114 -2.56 6.06 -2.78
CA LEU A 114 -3.25 5.73 -1.55
C LEU A 114 -3.71 7.04 -0.92
N LEU A 115 -5.00 7.33 -1.02
CA LEU A 115 -5.55 8.60 -0.54
C LEU A 115 -5.82 8.55 0.96
N ARG A 116 -5.41 9.59 1.66
CA ARG A 116 -5.58 9.74 3.11
C ARG A 116 -4.96 8.57 3.88
N ALA A 117 -3.74 8.22 3.50
CA ALA A 117 -2.99 7.14 4.14
C ALA A 117 -2.40 7.58 5.49
N ARG A 118 -2.41 6.65 6.43
CA ARG A 118 -1.82 6.82 7.76
C ARG A 118 -1.23 5.51 8.23
N PRO A 119 -0.10 5.52 8.93
CA PRO A 119 0.43 4.30 9.50
C PRO A 119 -0.42 3.85 10.68
N VAL A 120 -0.73 2.56 10.72
CA VAL A 120 -1.49 1.94 11.80
C VAL A 120 -0.67 0.91 12.57
N ARG A 121 0.48 0.53 12.04
CA ARG A 121 1.37 -0.43 12.69
C ARG A 121 2.81 -0.19 12.24
N TYR A 122 3.72 -0.22 13.19
CA TYR A 122 5.15 -0.23 12.95
C TYR A 122 5.73 -1.50 13.57
N LEU A 123 6.51 -2.24 12.81
CA LEU A 123 7.12 -3.49 13.23
C LEU A 123 8.60 -3.50 12.86
N ALA A 124 9.45 -3.82 13.82
CA ALA A 124 10.87 -4.01 13.59
C ALA A 124 11.27 -5.44 13.94
N GLY A 125 12.15 -6.03 13.16
CA GLY A 125 12.63 -7.38 13.39
C GLY A 125 11.80 -8.43 12.64
N PRO A 126 11.94 -9.73 12.97
CA PRO A 126 12.71 -10.28 14.10
C PRO A 126 14.22 -10.13 13.94
N PHE A 127 14.94 -10.20 15.06
CA PHE A 127 16.39 -10.17 15.08
C PHE A 127 16.91 -11.52 15.59
N HIS A 128 17.85 -12.10 14.84
CA HIS A 128 18.45 -13.41 15.19
C HIS A 128 19.95 -13.22 15.30
N ALA A 129 20.51 -13.50 16.47
CA ALA A 129 21.95 -13.30 16.75
C ALA A 129 22.85 -14.14 15.85
N GLU A 130 22.37 -15.31 15.42
CA GLU A 130 23.11 -16.20 14.52
C GLU A 130 22.68 -16.06 13.07
N GLY A 131 21.77 -15.14 12.76
CA GLY A 131 21.26 -14.93 11.43
C GLY A 131 22.21 -14.12 10.56
N CYS A 132 22.12 -14.33 9.24
CA CYS A 132 22.88 -13.59 8.24
C CYS A 132 22.02 -12.61 7.46
N ASP A 133 20.74 -12.48 7.82
CA ASP A 133 19.79 -11.65 7.10
C ASP A 133 19.91 -10.18 7.50
N VAL A 134 19.44 -9.33 6.60
CA VAL A 134 19.36 -7.89 6.84
C VAL A 134 18.27 -7.61 7.91
N ALA A 135 18.57 -6.72 8.85
CA ALA A 135 17.57 -6.23 9.79
C ALA A 135 16.50 -5.44 9.04
N MET A 136 15.25 -5.80 9.25
CA MET A 136 14.12 -5.25 8.50
C MET A 136 13.15 -4.50 9.41
N GLU A 137 12.45 -3.54 8.82
CA GLU A 137 11.32 -2.87 9.46
C GLU A 137 10.14 -2.82 8.48
N GLU A 138 8.94 -2.79 9.04
CA GLU A 138 7.69 -2.74 8.28
C GLU A 138 6.81 -1.61 8.77
N LEU A 139 6.11 -0.99 7.84
CA LEU A 139 5.08 0.00 8.13
C LEU A 139 3.80 -0.43 7.44
N VAL A 140 2.72 -0.57 8.21
CA VAL A 140 1.40 -0.90 7.67
C VAL A 140 0.58 0.38 7.58
N LEU A 141 0.05 0.66 6.40
CA LEU A 141 -0.75 1.85 6.11
C LEU A 141 -2.22 1.47 5.94
N ALA A 142 -3.09 2.20 6.62
CA ALA A 142 -4.51 2.23 6.31
C ALA A 142 -4.79 3.47 5.47
N TYR A 143 -5.68 3.36 4.49
CA TYR A 143 -6.03 4.47 3.61
C TYR A 143 -7.49 4.35 3.20
N GLU A 144 -8.05 5.41 2.61
CA GLU A 144 -9.48 5.46 2.34
C GLU A 144 -9.83 5.05 0.92
N ARG A 145 -8.95 5.29 -0.05
CA ARG A 145 -9.23 5.02 -1.45
C ARG A 145 -7.95 4.68 -2.22
N LEU A 146 -8.05 3.72 -3.13
CA LEU A 146 -6.98 3.35 -4.05
C LEU A 146 -7.32 3.85 -5.45
N GLU A 147 -6.43 4.62 -6.04
CA GLU A 147 -6.55 5.07 -7.41
C GLU A 147 -5.35 4.62 -8.23
N MET A 148 -5.56 4.30 -9.49
CA MET A 148 -4.52 3.89 -10.43
C MET A 148 -4.46 4.85 -11.61
N GLU A 149 -3.24 5.10 -12.07
CA GLU A 149 -2.99 5.94 -13.26
C GLU A 149 -2.05 5.26 -14.24
#